data_ca5bbda67ef4b3a71514067ab160d16c
#
_entry.id   ca5bbda67ef4b3a71514067ab160d16c
#
_cell.length_a   1.000
_cell.length_b   1.000
_cell.length_c   1.000
_cell.angle_alpha   90.00
_cell.angle_beta   90.00
_cell.angle_gamma   90.00
#
_symmetry.space_group_name_H-M   'P 1'
#
loop_
_entity.id
_entity.type
_entity.pdbx_description
1 polymer ?
#
loop_
_entity_poly.entity_id
_entity_poly.type
_entity_poly.pdbx_seq_one_letter_code
_entity_poly.pdbx_strand_id
1 'polypeptide(L)'
;MNIQPEQLLKQLKVLQLQKKEIDMQITEKKMVLEKYYMDSIIMSTFSIDGVKAIRKRKPEKWQYSDTTNKFRKDMINAIEDKEQQEREEGIATKVETGFTWSIR
;
A
#
# COMPACT_ATOMS: atom_id res chain seq x y z
N MET A 1 -24.31 -24.53 -4.25
CA MET A 1 -23.96 -24.77 -2.83
C MET A 1 -23.99 -23.47 -2.07
N ASN A 2 -24.83 -23.34 -1.06
CA ASN A 2 -25.00 -22.11 -0.32
C ASN A 2 -24.08 -22.09 0.89
N ILE A 3 -23.10 -21.20 0.89
CA ILE A 3 -22.21 -20.99 2.05
C ILE A 3 -22.92 -20.04 3.00
N GLN A 4 -23.05 -20.44 4.27
CA GLN A 4 -23.66 -19.59 5.28
C GLN A 4 -22.82 -18.34 5.53
N PRO A 5 -23.45 -17.16 5.78
CA PRO A 5 -22.71 -15.92 6.02
C PRO A 5 -21.66 -16.03 7.13
N GLU A 6 -21.95 -16.76 8.20
CA GLU A 6 -21.02 -16.98 9.30
C GLU A 6 -19.76 -17.72 8.86
N GLN A 7 -19.92 -18.77 8.06
CA GLN A 7 -18.81 -19.53 7.50
C GLN A 7 -17.98 -18.67 6.55
N LEU A 8 -18.64 -17.87 5.73
CA LEU A 8 -17.98 -16.98 4.80
C LEU A 8 -17.10 -15.94 5.52
N LEU A 9 -17.63 -15.34 6.59
CA LEU A 9 -16.85 -14.40 7.41
C LEU A 9 -15.64 -15.06 8.05
N LYS A 10 -15.80 -16.28 8.57
CA LYS A 10 -14.68 -17.05 9.13
C LYS A 10 -13.62 -17.36 8.08
N GLN A 11 -14.04 -17.77 6.91
CA GLN A 11 -13.13 -18.04 5.79
C GLN A 11 -12.36 -16.78 5.35
N LEU A 12 -13.04 -15.65 5.25
CA LEU A 12 -12.41 -14.37 4.90
C LEU A 12 -11.37 -13.97 5.94
N LYS A 13 -11.68 -14.14 7.23
CA LYS A 13 -10.75 -13.83 8.31
C LYS A 13 -9.50 -14.70 8.24
N VAL A 14 -9.67 -16.01 8.01
CA VAL A 14 -8.56 -16.95 7.85
C VAL A 14 -7.68 -16.54 6.67
N LEU A 15 -8.29 -16.19 5.54
CA LEU A 15 -7.54 -15.76 4.35
C LEU A 15 -6.75 -14.48 4.59
N GLN A 16 -7.32 -13.53 5.33
CA GLN A 16 -6.61 -12.29 5.70
C GLN A 16 -5.38 -12.59 6.56
N LEU A 17 -5.52 -13.50 7.52
CA LEU A 17 -4.40 -13.91 8.39
C LEU A 17 -3.33 -14.64 7.60
N GLN A 18 -3.73 -15.53 6.67
CA GLN A 18 -2.80 -16.23 5.78
C GLN A 18 -2.06 -15.25 4.87
N LYS A 19 -2.75 -14.26 4.33
CA LYS A 19 -2.13 -13.22 3.50
C LYS A 19 -1.08 -12.45 4.28
N LYS A 20 -1.40 -12.06 5.52
CA LYS A 20 -0.46 -11.36 6.41
C LYS A 20 0.79 -12.19 6.65
N GLU A 21 0.62 -13.49 6.94
CA GLU A 21 1.73 -14.40 7.16
C GLU A 21 2.59 -14.57 5.91
N ILE A 22 1.95 -14.71 4.75
CA ILE A 22 2.65 -14.81 3.47
C ILE A 22 3.45 -13.53 3.18
N ASP A 23 2.85 -12.36 3.40
CA ASP A 23 3.53 -11.08 3.21
C ASP A 23 4.76 -10.95 4.11
N MET A 24 4.67 -11.42 5.36
CA MET A 24 5.82 -11.46 6.27
C MET A 24 6.93 -12.38 5.76
N GLN A 25 6.58 -13.57 5.27
CA GLN A 25 7.55 -14.49 4.70
C GLN A 25 8.24 -13.92 3.47
N ILE A 26 7.50 -13.24 2.60
CA ILE A 26 8.06 -12.56 1.43
C ILE A 26 9.08 -11.50 1.87
N THR A 27 8.73 -10.70 2.87
CA THR A 27 9.62 -9.66 3.40
C THR A 27 10.90 -10.27 3.96
N GLU A 28 10.79 -11.34 4.74
CA GLU A 28 11.95 -12.04 5.30
C GLU A 28 12.87 -12.59 4.22
N LYS A 29 12.32 -13.20 3.17
CA LYS A 29 13.11 -13.72 2.04
C LYS A 29 13.83 -12.60 1.30
N LYS A 30 13.18 -11.46 1.11
CA LYS A 30 13.81 -10.30 0.48
C LYS A 30 14.95 -9.73 1.32
N MET A 31 14.83 -9.78 2.64
CA MET A 31 15.91 -9.37 3.54
C MET A 31 17.12 -10.30 3.41
N VAL A 32 16.91 -11.60 3.23
CA VAL A 32 17.98 -12.56 2.98
C VAL A 32 18.67 -12.28 1.65
N LEU A 33 17.91 -11.95 0.60
CA LEU A 33 18.48 -11.55 -0.70
C LEU A 33 19.38 -10.32 -0.55
N GLU A 34 18.97 -9.32 0.22
CA GLU A 34 19.77 -8.12 0.47
C GLU A 34 21.07 -8.48 1.16
N LYS A 35 21.05 -9.37 2.15
CA LYS A 35 22.24 -9.85 2.83
C LYS A 35 23.21 -10.55 1.84
N TYR A 36 22.68 -11.41 0.97
CA TYR A 36 23.50 -12.09 -0.04
C TYR A 36 24.14 -11.09 -1.01
N TYR A 37 23.42 -10.04 -1.38
CA TYR A 37 23.96 -8.96 -2.20
C TYR A 37 25.10 -8.23 -1.47
N MET A 38 24.89 -7.88 -0.21
CA MET A 38 25.93 -7.20 0.60
C MET A 38 27.16 -8.08 0.80
N ASP A 39 27.00 -9.40 0.85
CA ASP A 39 28.09 -10.36 0.97
C ASP A 39 28.70 -10.74 -0.39
N SER A 40 28.29 -10.08 -1.46
CA SER A 40 28.76 -10.30 -2.84
C SER A 40 28.48 -11.72 -3.38
N ILE A 41 27.48 -12.42 -2.83
CA ILE A 41 27.08 -13.75 -3.27
C ILE A 41 26.22 -13.67 -4.54
N ILE A 42 25.38 -12.63 -4.66
CA ILE A 42 24.53 -12.40 -5.82
C ILE A 42 24.78 -11.00 -6.39
N MET A 43 24.44 -10.83 -7.66
CA MET A 43 24.51 -9.54 -8.35
C MET A 43 23.20 -8.77 -8.17
N SER A 44 23.21 -7.47 -8.49
CA SER A 44 22.02 -6.62 -8.41
C SER A 44 20.91 -7.04 -9.38
N THR A 45 21.24 -7.80 -10.39
CA THR A 45 20.29 -8.44 -11.32
C THR A 45 20.76 -9.86 -11.57
N PHE A 46 19.91 -10.83 -11.33
CA PHE A 46 20.21 -12.23 -11.62
C PHE A 46 18.92 -13.00 -11.90
N SER A 47 19.08 -14.16 -12.54
CA SER A 47 17.95 -15.02 -12.89
C SER A 47 18.30 -16.47 -12.55
N ILE A 48 17.34 -17.19 -11.98
CA ILE A 48 17.44 -18.63 -11.71
C ILE A 48 16.11 -19.26 -12.12
N ASP A 49 16.19 -20.29 -12.97
CA ASP A 49 15.01 -21.07 -13.41
C ASP A 49 13.88 -20.20 -13.98
N GLY A 50 14.24 -19.19 -14.76
CA GLY A 50 13.27 -18.28 -15.38
C GLY A 50 12.73 -17.21 -14.45
N VAL A 51 13.14 -17.20 -13.19
CA VAL A 51 12.75 -16.15 -12.22
C VAL A 51 13.85 -15.11 -12.17
N LYS A 52 13.50 -13.86 -12.44
CA LYS A 52 14.44 -12.74 -12.48
C LYS A 52 14.28 -11.87 -11.23
N ALA A 53 15.38 -11.59 -10.57
CA ALA A 53 15.45 -10.67 -9.43
C ALA A 53 16.22 -9.41 -9.83
N ILE A 54 15.67 -8.25 -9.50
CA ILE A 54 16.29 -6.96 -9.78
C ILE A 54 16.27 -6.15 -8.48
N ARG A 55 17.46 -5.72 -8.04
CA ARG A 55 17.59 -4.82 -6.89
C ARG A 55 17.26 -3.40 -7.35
N LYS A 56 16.19 -2.84 -6.81
CA LYS A 56 15.74 -1.49 -7.16
C LYS A 56 15.94 -0.55 -5.97
N ARG A 57 16.35 0.69 -6.26
CA ARG A 57 16.42 1.72 -5.26
C ARG A 57 14.99 2.11 -4.84
N LYS A 58 14.76 2.20 -3.53
CA LYS A 58 13.49 2.72 -3.02
C LYS A 58 13.35 4.19 -3.39
N PRO A 59 12.12 4.68 -3.58
CA PRO A 59 11.90 6.11 -3.80
C PRO A 59 12.52 6.94 -2.70
N GLU A 60 13.12 8.08 -3.08
CA GLU A 60 13.73 8.98 -2.12
C GLU A 60 12.66 9.58 -1.20
N LYS A 61 12.99 9.67 0.09
CA LYS A 61 12.14 10.33 1.08
C LYS A 61 12.88 11.55 1.61
N TRP A 62 12.16 12.63 1.71
CA TRP A 62 12.70 13.89 2.19
C TRP A 62 11.98 14.31 3.46
N GLN A 63 12.76 14.82 4.42
CA GLN A 63 12.21 15.48 5.58
C GLN A 63 12.30 16.98 5.36
N TYR A 64 11.15 17.64 5.39
CA TYR A 64 11.08 19.06 5.18
C TYR A 64 11.02 19.81 6.51
N SER A 65 11.33 21.11 6.49
CA SER A 65 11.26 21.95 7.68
C SER A 65 9.82 22.10 8.19
N ASP A 66 9.69 22.48 9.44
CA ASP A 66 8.37 22.74 10.04
C ASP A 66 7.60 23.84 9.27
N THR A 67 8.31 24.84 8.78
CA THR A 67 7.73 25.91 7.96
C THR A 67 7.12 25.35 6.67
N THR A 68 7.83 24.48 5.97
CA THR A 68 7.35 23.85 4.74
C THR A 68 6.17 22.91 5.03
N ASN A 69 6.24 22.14 6.11
CA ASN A 69 5.17 21.23 6.50
C ASN A 69 3.89 22.01 6.88
N LYS A 70 4.04 23.14 7.57
CA LYS A 70 2.92 24.01 7.89
C LYS A 70 2.30 24.60 6.64
N PHE A 71 3.12 25.07 5.70
CA PHE A 71 2.64 25.60 4.43
C PHE A 71 1.84 24.53 3.66
N ARG A 72 2.33 23.31 3.63
CA ARG A 72 1.62 22.18 2.97
C ARG A 72 0.26 21.95 3.63
N LYS A 73 0.21 21.93 4.96
CA LYS A 73 -1.03 21.74 5.73
C LYS A 73 -2.02 22.84 5.43
N ASP A 74 -1.58 24.10 5.44
CA ASP A 74 -2.42 25.26 5.16
C ASP A 74 -2.99 25.19 3.73
N MET A 75 -2.17 24.77 2.76
CA MET A 75 -2.60 24.63 1.38
C MET A 75 -3.60 23.48 1.21
N ILE A 76 -3.39 22.35 1.89
CA ILE A 76 -4.33 21.21 1.88
C ILE A 76 -5.67 21.66 2.46
N ASN A 77 -5.65 22.38 3.58
CA ASN A 77 -6.87 22.89 4.20
C ASN A 77 -7.62 23.84 3.27
N ALA A 78 -6.89 24.72 2.57
CA ALA A 78 -7.49 25.63 1.61
C ALA A 78 -8.14 24.88 0.44
N ILE A 79 -7.50 23.82 -0.05
CA ILE A 79 -8.06 22.96 -1.12
C ILE A 79 -9.33 22.27 -0.62
N GLU A 80 -9.28 21.68 0.58
CA GLU A 80 -10.43 20.99 1.18
C GLU A 80 -11.63 21.94 1.37
N ASP A 81 -11.37 23.16 1.82
CA ASP A 81 -12.40 24.18 1.98
C ASP A 81 -13.05 24.52 0.63
N LYS A 82 -12.24 24.67 -0.41
CA LYS A 82 -12.74 24.91 -1.75
C LYS A 82 -13.55 23.76 -2.31
N GLU A 83 -13.07 22.54 -2.09
CA GLU A 83 -13.79 21.33 -2.51
C GLU A 83 -15.15 21.24 -1.82
N GLN A 84 -15.20 21.53 -0.53
CA GLN A 84 -16.44 21.55 0.25
C GLN A 84 -17.41 22.61 -0.30
N GLN A 85 -16.92 23.79 -0.61
CA GLN A 85 -17.70 24.86 -1.20
C GLN A 85 -18.31 24.43 -2.54
N GLU A 86 -17.51 23.80 -3.41
CA GLU A 86 -17.99 23.32 -4.70
C GLU A 86 -19.07 22.23 -4.56
N ARG A 87 -18.95 21.37 -3.56
CA ARG A 87 -19.99 20.38 -3.26
C ARG A 87 -21.29 21.05 -2.82
N GLU A 88 -21.19 22.05 -1.95
CA GLU A 88 -22.35 22.78 -1.44
C GLU A 88 -23.05 23.61 -2.53
N GLU A 89 -22.29 24.18 -3.45
CA GLU A 89 -22.80 24.97 -4.57
C GLU A 89 -23.26 24.13 -5.75
N GLY A 90 -23.07 22.81 -5.72
CA GLY A 90 -23.47 21.93 -6.80
C GLY A 90 -22.56 21.97 -8.02
N ILE A 91 -21.37 22.58 -7.90
CA ILE A 91 -20.38 22.63 -9.00
C ILE A 91 -19.66 21.28 -9.11
N ALA A 92 -19.29 20.68 -7.98
CA ALA A 92 -18.70 19.35 -7.97
C ALA A 92 -19.78 18.28 -8.14
N THR A 93 -19.49 17.25 -8.94
CA THR A 93 -20.41 16.14 -9.19
C THR A 93 -19.91 14.87 -8.52
N LYS A 94 -20.86 14.12 -7.95
CA LYS A 94 -20.54 12.85 -7.30
C LYS A 94 -20.31 11.76 -8.34
N VAL A 95 -19.20 11.06 -8.19
CA VAL A 95 -18.88 9.91 -9.04
C VAL A 95 -19.37 8.62 -8.36
N GLU A 96 -20.06 7.76 -9.09
CA GLU A 96 -20.47 6.46 -8.56
C GLU A 96 -19.27 5.54 -8.40
N THR A 97 -19.01 5.09 -7.17
CA THR A 97 -17.86 4.25 -6.86
C THR A 97 -18.23 2.85 -6.35
N GLY A 98 -19.52 2.64 -6.03
CA GLY A 98 -19.99 1.36 -5.49
C GLY A 98 -19.59 1.17 -4.02
N PHE A 99 -19.59 -0.08 -3.59
CA PHE A 99 -19.32 -0.45 -2.20
C PHE A 99 -18.28 -1.56 -2.13
N THR A 100 -17.60 -1.63 -1.03
CA THR A 100 -16.65 -2.70 -0.72
C THR A 100 -16.88 -3.18 0.71
N TRP A 101 -16.28 -4.31 1.07
CA TRP A 101 -16.40 -4.89 2.40
C TRP A 101 -15.09 -4.79 3.16
N SER A 102 -15.14 -4.26 4.37
CA SER A 102 -14.02 -4.24 5.30
C SER A 102 -14.25 -5.33 6.36
N ILE A 103 -13.33 -6.27 6.47
CA ILE A 103 -13.41 -7.37 7.42
C ILE A 103 -12.40 -7.11 8.53
N ARG A 104 -12.93 -6.95 9.74
CA ARG A 104 -12.11 -6.61 10.91
C ARG A 104 -12.17 -7.67 11.98
#